data_433eff50afb6fae18bc0b3cfc3a11fec
#
_entry.id   433eff50afb6fae18bc0b3cfc3a11fec
#
_cell.length_a   1.000
_cell.length_b   1.000
_cell.length_c   1.000
_cell.angle_alpha   90.00
_cell.angle_beta   90.00
_cell.angle_gamma   90.00
#
_symmetry.space_group_name_H-M   'P 1'
#
loop_
_entity.id
_entity.type
_entity.pdbx_description
1 polymer ?
#
loop_
_entity_poly.entity_id
_entity_poly.type
_entity_poly.pdbx_seq_one_letter_code
_entity_poly.pdbx_strand_id
1 'polypeptide(L)'
;MTPAWAQRQEDLLSDCVVSPDVFHHMVDHLRDFVVPYQHALETEAGQRNVHLYLAGLLSHLDRKNAEQIAALVDVERLVLQEFIGTAPWDHRPLVRVLVGEVVARLGEPDGIIAFDPSSFPKRGTHSVGVKRQWCGHRGKVDNCQVGVYMGYVARSDHALLDFRLSLPEDWARDAHRRQACHVPEDVQYHTRQEQCLEMLDLWGEQVPHGWVTGDDELGRHTQFRQQLRARGERYVLGVPCTTAIRDLEAPWPGYQGRGRPPKPPWQSVTAWRQTLDPDVWTRLTVRDGEKGPIEIAMIKRRVQTRLERKRTGPQEWLVVTRRPLADASALEEHASLDAAEQDAQYRYRYYLTPTCGAEGKLEQPSLAELARVIKAGGCIEASFQRGKSEAGMDEYQVRTWEGWHHHMALTLIAVWFLVSETHRGQQRTPALTLPQVRYGLSMLLLEVFCTLSIASICRHVQRRLMRNELARFYHHRARKCMPQRKLRRDIQ
;
A
#
# COMPACT_ATOMS: atom_id res chain seq x y z
N MET A 1 -34.44 25.54 0.96
CA MET A 1 -33.78 24.62 0.01
C MET A 1 -34.33 24.87 -1.37
N THR A 2 -33.49 24.96 -2.41
CA THR A 2 -33.98 25.05 -3.78
C THR A 2 -34.52 23.67 -4.23
N PRO A 3 -35.52 23.62 -5.15
CA PRO A 3 -36.07 22.34 -5.62
C PRO A 3 -34.98 21.39 -6.19
N ALA A 4 -33.97 21.92 -6.86
CA ALA A 4 -32.85 21.14 -7.38
C ALA A 4 -31.98 20.48 -6.28
N TRP A 5 -31.88 21.11 -5.11
CA TRP A 5 -31.14 20.55 -3.99
C TRP A 5 -31.92 19.42 -3.30
N ALA A 6 -33.22 19.54 -3.18
CA ALA A 6 -34.08 18.49 -2.66
C ALA A 6 -34.09 17.25 -3.57
N GLN A 7 -34.17 17.45 -4.90
CA GLN A 7 -34.08 16.36 -5.88
C GLN A 7 -32.74 15.63 -5.77
N ARG A 8 -31.61 16.35 -5.72
CA ARG A 8 -30.30 15.74 -5.56
C ARG A 8 -30.17 14.95 -4.26
N GLN A 9 -30.79 15.39 -3.18
CA GLN A 9 -30.82 14.65 -1.90
C GLN A 9 -31.62 13.35 -2.03
N GLU A 10 -32.77 13.37 -2.70
CA GLU A 10 -33.59 12.18 -2.96
C GLU A 10 -32.84 11.16 -3.83
N ASP A 11 -32.16 11.62 -4.89
CA ASP A 11 -31.35 10.78 -5.75
C ASP A 11 -30.23 10.08 -4.97
N LEU A 12 -29.49 10.84 -4.12
CA LEU A 12 -28.44 10.27 -3.27
C LEU A 12 -28.97 9.25 -2.25
N LEU A 13 -30.15 9.50 -1.69
CA LEU A 13 -30.78 8.57 -0.74
C LEU A 13 -31.32 7.33 -1.45
N SER A 14 -31.76 7.43 -2.69
CA SER A 14 -32.20 6.29 -3.48
C SER A 14 -31.03 5.33 -3.77
N ASP A 15 -29.83 5.87 -4.04
CA ASP A 15 -28.59 5.08 -4.23
C ASP A 15 -28.16 4.32 -2.96
N CYS A 16 -28.65 4.75 -1.77
CA CYS A 16 -28.37 4.12 -0.50
C CYS A 16 -29.37 2.99 -0.14
N VAL A 17 -30.40 2.75 -0.96
CA VAL A 17 -31.33 1.65 -0.71
C VAL A 17 -30.64 0.31 -0.95
N VAL A 18 -30.47 -0.48 0.13
CA VAL A 18 -29.76 -1.74 0.06
C VAL A 18 -30.69 -2.84 -0.46
N SER A 19 -30.34 -3.40 -1.63
CA SER A 19 -31.01 -4.60 -2.14
C SER A 19 -30.58 -5.82 -1.34
N PRO A 20 -31.52 -6.67 -0.88
CA PRO A 20 -31.19 -7.93 -0.22
C PRO A 20 -30.27 -8.84 -1.07
N ASP A 21 -30.34 -8.76 -2.40
CA ASP A 21 -29.51 -9.52 -3.33
C ASP A 21 -28.02 -9.22 -3.20
N VAL A 22 -27.65 -8.08 -2.59
CA VAL A 22 -26.24 -7.77 -2.28
C VAL A 22 -25.65 -8.82 -1.36
N PHE A 23 -26.43 -9.29 -0.37
CA PHE A 23 -25.96 -10.18 0.68
C PHE A 23 -26.41 -11.64 0.47
N HIS A 24 -27.39 -11.88 -0.42
CA HIS A 24 -27.78 -13.23 -0.78
C HIS A 24 -26.56 -13.99 -1.33
N HIS A 25 -26.37 -15.21 -0.83
CA HIS A 25 -25.29 -16.13 -1.24
C HIS A 25 -23.85 -15.62 -1.06
N MET A 26 -23.64 -14.51 -0.32
CA MET A 26 -22.28 -13.95 -0.16
C MET A 26 -21.30 -14.92 0.51
N VAL A 27 -21.79 -15.78 1.42
CA VAL A 27 -20.97 -16.86 2.01
C VAL A 27 -20.63 -17.95 0.97
N ASP A 28 -21.57 -18.27 0.08
CA ASP A 28 -21.33 -19.20 -1.01
C ASP A 28 -20.34 -18.61 -2.02
N HIS A 29 -20.47 -17.31 -2.34
CA HIS A 29 -19.48 -16.60 -3.16
C HIS A 29 -18.09 -16.65 -2.53
N LEU A 30 -17.96 -16.49 -1.20
CA LEU A 30 -16.67 -16.65 -0.53
C LEU A 30 -16.13 -18.08 -0.70
N ARG A 31 -16.99 -19.08 -0.56
CA ARG A 31 -16.61 -20.50 -0.75
C ARG A 31 -16.09 -20.75 -2.15
N ASP A 32 -16.82 -20.31 -3.16
CA ASP A 32 -16.46 -20.47 -4.57
C ASP A 32 -15.19 -19.68 -4.93
N PHE A 33 -15.07 -18.45 -4.42
CA PHE A 33 -13.88 -17.61 -4.58
C PHE A 33 -12.61 -18.26 -4.02
N VAL A 34 -12.70 -19.01 -2.94
CA VAL A 34 -11.53 -19.64 -2.31
C VAL A 34 -11.06 -20.90 -3.06
N VAL A 35 -11.91 -21.53 -3.89
CA VAL A 35 -11.58 -22.79 -4.58
C VAL A 35 -10.26 -22.73 -5.38
N PRO A 36 -9.97 -21.73 -6.23
CA PRO A 36 -8.69 -21.65 -6.94
C PRO A 36 -7.48 -21.58 -6.01
N TYR A 37 -7.61 -20.89 -4.86
CA TYR A 37 -6.56 -20.81 -3.86
C TYR A 37 -6.37 -22.10 -3.07
N GLN A 38 -7.45 -22.88 -2.85
CA GLN A 38 -7.37 -24.22 -2.27
C GLN A 38 -6.58 -25.15 -3.20
N HIS A 39 -6.90 -25.15 -4.50
CA HIS A 39 -6.18 -25.96 -5.48
C HIS A 39 -4.71 -25.58 -5.65
N ALA A 40 -4.32 -24.36 -5.28
CA ALA A 40 -2.93 -23.93 -5.26
C ALA A 40 -2.13 -24.48 -4.08
N LEU A 41 -2.78 -25.16 -3.12
CA LEU A 41 -2.15 -25.82 -1.97
C LEU A 41 -2.17 -27.34 -2.14
N GLU A 42 -1.04 -28.00 -1.84
CA GLU A 42 -0.82 -29.42 -2.10
C GLU A 42 -1.54 -30.34 -1.10
N THR A 43 -1.84 -29.85 0.12
CA THR A 43 -2.37 -30.69 1.19
C THR A 43 -3.83 -30.40 1.51
N GLU A 44 -4.64 -31.43 1.79
CA GLU A 44 -6.03 -31.27 2.22
C GLU A 44 -6.17 -30.37 3.46
N ALA A 45 -5.23 -30.49 4.41
CA ALA A 45 -5.20 -29.63 5.58
C ALA A 45 -4.98 -28.17 5.21
N GLY A 46 -4.05 -27.87 4.30
CA GLY A 46 -3.84 -26.54 3.75
C GLY A 46 -5.08 -26.00 3.05
N GLN A 47 -5.70 -26.80 2.17
CA GLN A 47 -6.93 -26.46 1.45
C GLN A 47 -8.09 -26.10 2.38
N ARG A 48 -8.27 -26.87 3.45
CA ARG A 48 -9.30 -26.57 4.47
C ARG A 48 -8.95 -25.31 5.25
N ASN A 49 -7.69 -25.17 5.70
CA ASN A 49 -7.30 -24.10 6.60
C ASN A 49 -7.22 -22.72 5.91
N VAL A 50 -6.93 -22.67 4.60
CA VAL A 50 -6.97 -21.40 3.85
C VAL A 50 -8.37 -20.80 3.86
N HIS A 51 -9.42 -21.62 3.65
CA HIS A 51 -10.80 -21.16 3.73
C HIS A 51 -11.15 -20.63 5.13
N LEU A 52 -10.82 -21.40 6.19
CA LEU A 52 -11.10 -21.01 7.56
C LEU A 52 -10.37 -19.71 7.96
N TYR A 53 -9.13 -19.57 7.52
CA TYR A 53 -8.33 -18.38 7.84
C TYR A 53 -8.86 -17.14 7.10
N LEU A 54 -9.22 -17.26 5.82
CA LEU A 54 -9.84 -16.17 5.04
C LEU A 54 -11.19 -15.76 5.65
N ALA A 55 -12.05 -16.70 6.00
CA ALA A 55 -13.30 -16.41 6.68
C ALA A 55 -13.07 -15.66 8.02
N GLY A 56 -12.03 -16.05 8.76
CA GLY A 56 -11.62 -15.38 9.98
C GLY A 56 -11.12 -13.94 9.75
N LEU A 57 -10.33 -13.70 8.71
CA LEU A 57 -9.87 -12.36 8.32
C LEU A 57 -11.04 -11.44 7.95
N LEU A 58 -12.09 -11.99 7.34
CA LEU A 58 -13.29 -11.28 6.90
C LEU A 58 -14.36 -11.14 7.99
N SER A 59 -14.16 -11.78 9.14
CA SER A 59 -15.12 -11.79 10.25
C SER A 59 -15.13 -10.49 11.06
N HIS A 60 -16.02 -10.44 12.07
CA HIS A 60 -16.19 -9.32 13.00
C HIS A 60 -15.13 -9.24 14.11
N LEU A 61 -14.14 -10.14 14.11
CA LEU A 61 -13.12 -10.17 15.17
C LEU A 61 -12.37 -8.85 15.28
N ASP A 62 -12.21 -8.34 16.51
CA ASP A 62 -11.42 -7.14 16.81
C ASP A 62 -9.90 -7.37 16.59
N ARG A 63 -9.47 -8.63 16.69
CA ARG A 63 -8.08 -9.06 16.46
C ARG A 63 -8.06 -10.30 15.58
N LYS A 64 -7.60 -10.13 14.35
CA LYS A 64 -7.59 -11.17 13.31
C LYS A 64 -6.27 -11.95 13.33
N ASN A 65 -5.97 -12.60 14.44
CA ASN A 65 -4.82 -13.50 14.55
C ASN A 65 -5.26 -14.97 14.63
N ALA A 66 -4.33 -15.90 14.40
CA ALA A 66 -4.63 -17.33 14.34
C ALA A 66 -5.38 -17.87 15.56
N GLU A 67 -5.11 -17.34 16.75
CA GLU A 67 -5.78 -17.79 17.99
C GLU A 67 -7.25 -17.35 18.02
N GLN A 68 -7.54 -16.10 17.68
CA GLN A 68 -8.92 -15.60 17.70
C GLN A 68 -9.73 -16.20 16.56
N ILE A 69 -9.11 -16.37 15.38
CA ILE A 69 -9.73 -17.03 14.24
C ILE A 69 -10.08 -18.47 14.56
N ALA A 70 -9.13 -19.26 15.14
CA ALA A 70 -9.38 -20.63 15.53
C ALA A 70 -10.55 -20.75 16.52
N ALA A 71 -10.64 -19.78 17.45
CA ALA A 71 -11.75 -19.74 18.40
C ALA A 71 -13.09 -19.45 17.74
N LEU A 72 -13.14 -18.61 16.69
CA LEU A 72 -14.35 -18.29 15.93
C LEU A 72 -14.86 -19.52 15.14
N VAL A 73 -13.94 -20.15 14.39
CA VAL A 73 -14.28 -21.27 13.49
C VAL A 73 -14.33 -22.64 14.18
N ASP A 74 -14.23 -22.66 15.48
CA ASP A 74 -14.31 -23.84 16.37
C ASP A 74 -13.29 -24.96 16.07
N VAL A 75 -12.04 -24.55 15.80
CA VAL A 75 -10.92 -25.51 15.62
C VAL A 75 -9.88 -25.34 16.73
N GLU A 76 -9.06 -26.36 16.91
CA GLU A 76 -7.90 -26.31 17.79
C GLU A 76 -6.96 -25.17 17.41
N ARG A 77 -6.54 -24.36 18.39
CA ARG A 77 -5.65 -23.23 18.20
C ARG A 77 -4.39 -23.60 17.39
N LEU A 78 -3.78 -24.72 17.70
CA LEU A 78 -2.54 -25.18 17.09
C LEU A 78 -2.70 -25.38 15.57
N VAL A 79 -3.86 -25.83 15.09
CA VAL A 79 -4.12 -26.06 13.66
C VAL A 79 -3.88 -24.79 12.83
N LEU A 80 -4.45 -23.67 13.24
CA LEU A 80 -4.25 -22.40 12.50
C LEU A 80 -2.93 -21.71 12.84
N GLN A 81 -2.37 -21.94 14.04
CA GLN A 81 -1.04 -21.43 14.36
C GLN A 81 0.05 -22.14 13.56
N GLU A 82 -0.03 -23.45 13.38
CA GLU A 82 0.87 -24.21 12.50
C GLU A 82 0.65 -23.84 11.05
N PHE A 83 -0.58 -23.79 10.59
CA PHE A 83 -0.91 -23.43 9.21
C PHE A 83 -0.30 -22.09 8.81
N ILE A 84 -0.46 -21.05 9.64
CA ILE A 84 0.04 -19.72 9.30
C ILE A 84 1.51 -19.52 9.64
N GLY A 85 2.06 -20.20 10.65
CA GLY A 85 3.36 -19.90 11.25
C GLY A 85 4.50 -20.78 10.79
N THR A 86 4.27 -22.08 10.59
CA THR A 86 5.35 -23.07 10.40
C THR A 86 5.06 -24.14 9.35
N ALA A 87 3.82 -24.28 8.90
CA ALA A 87 3.50 -25.25 7.85
C ALA A 87 4.25 -24.91 6.54
N PRO A 88 4.86 -25.91 5.86
CA PRO A 88 5.78 -25.65 4.75
C PRO A 88 5.05 -25.47 3.40
N TRP A 89 3.99 -24.66 3.35
CA TRP A 89 3.33 -24.35 2.08
C TRP A 89 3.87 -23.07 1.46
N ASP A 90 3.92 -23.05 0.14
CA ASP A 90 4.39 -21.89 -0.62
C ASP A 90 3.24 -20.91 -0.88
N HIS A 91 3.44 -19.63 -0.55
CA HIS A 91 2.47 -18.57 -0.79
C HIS A 91 2.43 -18.10 -2.25
N ARG A 92 3.51 -18.31 -3.02
CA ARG A 92 3.65 -17.80 -4.40
C ARG A 92 2.58 -18.33 -5.37
N PRO A 93 2.14 -19.60 -5.33
CA PRO A 93 1.02 -20.06 -6.13
C PRO A 93 -0.29 -19.31 -5.84
N LEU A 94 -0.55 -18.96 -4.58
CA LEU A 94 -1.74 -18.18 -4.20
C LEU A 94 -1.65 -16.74 -4.75
N VAL A 95 -0.49 -16.12 -4.67
CA VAL A 95 -0.24 -14.79 -5.28
C VAL A 95 -0.42 -14.83 -6.80
N ARG A 96 -0.01 -15.92 -7.46
CA ARG A 96 -0.23 -16.09 -8.91
C ARG A 96 -1.71 -16.15 -9.27
N VAL A 97 -2.51 -16.86 -8.50
CA VAL A 97 -3.98 -16.87 -8.65
C VAL A 97 -4.54 -15.47 -8.47
N LEU A 98 -4.14 -14.76 -7.39
CA LEU A 98 -4.58 -13.40 -7.11
C LEU A 98 -4.26 -12.45 -8.28
N VAL A 99 -3.03 -12.45 -8.78
CA VAL A 99 -2.62 -11.61 -9.91
C VAL A 99 -3.47 -11.90 -11.14
N GLY A 100 -3.69 -13.19 -11.45
CA GLY A 100 -4.55 -13.60 -12.58
C GLY A 100 -5.98 -13.07 -12.45
N GLU A 101 -6.59 -13.18 -11.28
CA GLU A 101 -7.95 -12.67 -11.02
C GLU A 101 -8.04 -11.13 -11.09
N VAL A 102 -7.06 -10.44 -10.53
CA VAL A 102 -7.00 -8.97 -10.59
C VAL A 102 -6.86 -8.51 -12.04
N VAL A 103 -5.96 -9.12 -12.81
CA VAL A 103 -5.74 -8.79 -14.22
C VAL A 103 -6.98 -9.09 -15.05
N ALA A 104 -7.64 -10.23 -14.83
CA ALA A 104 -8.86 -10.59 -15.54
C ALA A 104 -10.00 -9.57 -15.30
N ARG A 105 -10.04 -8.92 -14.14
CA ARG A 105 -11.12 -8.00 -13.75
C ARG A 105 -10.79 -6.53 -13.96
N LEU A 106 -9.57 -6.12 -13.67
CA LEU A 106 -9.13 -4.72 -13.69
C LEU A 106 -8.11 -4.42 -14.79
N GLY A 107 -7.56 -5.43 -15.46
CA GLY A 107 -6.47 -5.27 -16.42
C GLY A 107 -6.86 -4.35 -17.59
N GLU A 108 -6.09 -3.28 -17.78
CA GLU A 108 -6.26 -2.31 -18.87
C GLU A 108 -4.88 -1.86 -19.41
N PRO A 109 -4.74 -1.61 -20.72
CA PRO A 109 -3.43 -1.30 -21.33
C PRO A 109 -2.74 -0.06 -20.76
N ASP A 110 -3.51 0.90 -20.25
CA ASP A 110 -3.00 2.11 -19.60
C ASP A 110 -3.10 2.06 -18.06
N GLY A 111 -3.24 0.86 -17.49
CA GLY A 111 -3.17 0.62 -16.06
C GLY A 111 -1.87 1.12 -15.44
N ILE A 112 -1.82 1.23 -14.13
CA ILE A 112 -0.67 1.78 -13.41
C ILE A 112 -0.19 0.77 -12.39
N ILE A 113 1.07 0.36 -12.46
CA ILE A 113 1.75 -0.34 -11.38
C ILE A 113 2.26 0.69 -10.37
N ALA A 114 1.85 0.55 -9.11
CA ALA A 114 2.27 1.42 -8.02
C ALA A 114 3.10 0.65 -7.01
N PHE A 115 4.27 1.17 -6.64
CA PHE A 115 5.11 0.62 -5.59
C PHE A 115 5.11 1.52 -4.37
N ASP A 116 4.96 0.92 -3.18
CA ASP A 116 5.05 1.66 -1.93
C ASP A 116 5.43 0.72 -0.77
N PRO A 117 6.33 1.14 0.14
CA PRO A 117 6.61 0.41 1.36
C PRO A 117 5.56 0.70 2.45
N SER A 118 5.15 -0.33 3.18
CA SER A 118 4.29 -0.16 4.36
C SER A 118 4.96 -0.71 5.62
N SER A 119 4.87 0.05 6.71
CA SER A 119 5.48 -0.31 7.99
C SER A 119 4.48 -0.88 8.98
N PHE A 120 4.94 -1.87 9.75
CA PHE A 120 4.18 -2.60 10.78
C PHE A 120 4.89 -2.48 12.12
N PRO A 121 4.41 -1.64 13.05
CA PRO A 121 5.00 -1.51 14.38
C PRO A 121 5.02 -2.85 15.13
N LYS A 122 6.14 -3.19 15.75
CA LYS A 122 6.30 -4.43 16.51
C LYS A 122 6.91 -4.15 17.88
N ARG A 123 6.55 -4.99 18.85
CA ARG A 123 7.18 -5.02 20.16
C ARG A 123 8.23 -6.14 20.22
N GLY A 124 9.37 -5.85 20.82
CA GLY A 124 10.47 -6.84 20.93
C GLY A 124 11.31 -6.95 19.64
N THR A 125 12.24 -7.92 19.65
CA THR A 125 13.32 -8.04 18.65
C THR A 125 13.32 -9.38 17.90
N HIS A 126 12.31 -10.24 18.14
CA HIS A 126 12.29 -11.62 17.65
C HIS A 126 11.51 -11.83 16.35
N SER A 127 10.77 -10.83 15.87
CA SER A 127 10.07 -10.96 14.59
C SER A 127 11.05 -10.76 13.43
N VAL A 128 10.93 -11.57 12.38
CA VAL A 128 11.80 -11.50 11.20
C VAL A 128 11.84 -10.08 10.60
N GLY A 129 13.01 -9.58 10.28
CA GLY A 129 13.18 -8.25 9.66
C GLY A 129 12.87 -7.05 10.57
N VAL A 130 12.55 -7.26 11.85
CA VAL A 130 12.26 -6.16 12.76
C VAL A 130 13.52 -5.34 13.07
N LYS A 131 13.40 -4.02 12.94
CA LYS A 131 14.48 -3.07 13.22
C LYS A 131 13.93 -1.73 13.67
N ARG A 132 14.72 -0.97 14.42
CA ARG A 132 14.44 0.43 14.70
C ARG A 132 14.77 1.27 13.44
N GLN A 133 13.75 1.64 12.69
CA GLN A 133 13.84 2.35 11.41
C GLN A 133 12.67 3.32 11.26
N TRP A 134 12.63 4.08 10.18
CA TRP A 134 11.49 4.96 9.89
C TRP A 134 10.21 4.14 9.78
N CYS A 135 9.23 4.48 10.60
CA CYS A 135 7.92 3.86 10.63
C CYS A 135 6.88 4.86 10.11
N GLY A 136 6.54 4.78 8.83
CA GLY A 136 5.58 5.69 8.19
C GLY A 136 4.21 5.71 8.89
N HIS A 137 3.75 4.56 9.40
CA HIS A 137 2.52 4.46 10.19
C HIS A 137 2.52 5.35 11.45
N ARG A 138 3.70 5.59 12.04
CA ARG A 138 3.84 6.43 13.26
C ARG A 138 4.49 7.78 13.00
N GLY A 139 4.93 8.05 11.78
CA GLY A 139 5.62 9.30 11.41
C GLY A 139 6.94 9.55 12.16
N LYS A 140 7.61 8.49 12.66
CA LYS A 140 8.85 8.59 13.43
C LYS A 140 9.69 7.32 13.31
N VAL A 141 10.94 7.38 13.76
CA VAL A 141 11.79 6.18 13.92
C VAL A 141 11.25 5.34 15.09
N ASP A 142 10.81 4.11 14.78
CA ASP A 142 10.27 3.17 15.75
C ASP A 142 10.65 1.74 15.38
N ASN A 143 10.38 0.79 16.27
CA ASN A 143 10.63 -0.62 16.04
C ASN A 143 9.54 -1.21 15.14
N CYS A 144 9.88 -1.54 13.91
CA CYS A 144 8.90 -2.03 12.93
C CYS A 144 9.51 -3.00 11.92
N GLN A 145 8.64 -3.80 11.30
CA GLN A 145 8.90 -4.49 10.03
C GLN A 145 8.45 -3.58 8.89
N VAL A 146 9.04 -3.76 7.71
CA VAL A 146 8.63 -3.05 6.49
C VAL A 146 8.41 -4.08 5.38
N GLY A 147 7.24 -4.04 4.78
CA GLY A 147 6.96 -4.74 3.53
C GLY A 147 6.97 -3.77 2.35
N VAL A 148 7.50 -4.18 1.22
CA VAL A 148 7.42 -3.49 -0.07
C VAL A 148 6.33 -4.15 -0.88
N TYR A 149 5.43 -3.36 -1.45
CA TYR A 149 4.24 -3.86 -2.14
C TYR A 149 4.18 -3.36 -3.56
N MET A 150 3.67 -4.22 -4.43
CA MET A 150 3.25 -3.91 -5.78
C MET A 150 1.73 -3.83 -5.80
N GLY A 151 1.18 -2.69 -6.18
CA GLY A 151 -0.24 -2.49 -6.40
C GLY A 151 -0.55 -2.25 -7.87
N TYR A 152 -1.78 -2.50 -8.26
CA TYR A 152 -2.33 -2.19 -9.57
C TYR A 152 -3.47 -1.19 -9.43
N VAL A 153 -3.46 -0.16 -10.25
CA VAL A 153 -4.49 0.90 -10.25
C VAL A 153 -5.07 1.00 -11.66
N ALA A 154 -6.32 0.61 -11.78
CA ALA A 154 -7.16 0.79 -12.95
C ALA A 154 -8.01 2.06 -12.81
N ARG A 155 -8.81 2.37 -13.83
CA ARG A 155 -9.76 3.47 -13.78
C ARG A 155 -10.92 3.22 -12.82
N SER A 156 -11.32 1.95 -12.70
CA SER A 156 -12.47 1.52 -11.89
C SER A 156 -12.12 1.32 -10.42
N ASP A 157 -10.97 0.69 -10.11
CA ASP A 157 -10.54 0.41 -8.72
C ASP A 157 -9.03 0.05 -8.69
N HIS A 158 -8.56 -0.41 -7.52
CA HIS A 158 -7.18 -0.75 -7.28
C HIS A 158 -7.05 -1.97 -6.36
N ALA A 159 -5.96 -2.73 -6.50
CA ALA A 159 -5.64 -3.89 -5.67
C ALA A 159 -4.14 -3.99 -5.40
N LEU A 160 -3.75 -4.64 -4.30
CA LEU A 160 -2.38 -5.11 -4.09
C LEU A 160 -2.19 -6.43 -4.82
N LEU A 161 -1.07 -6.59 -5.53
CA LEU A 161 -0.76 -7.77 -6.32
C LEU A 161 0.25 -8.67 -5.63
N ASP A 162 1.37 -8.10 -5.18
CA ASP A 162 2.51 -8.85 -4.65
C ASP A 162 3.23 -8.03 -3.56
N PHE A 163 4.12 -8.68 -2.84
CA PHE A 163 4.81 -8.08 -1.71
C PHE A 163 6.16 -8.75 -1.44
N ARG A 164 7.06 -8.02 -0.77
CA ARG A 164 8.34 -8.54 -0.26
C ARG A 164 8.56 -8.03 1.15
N LEU A 165 9.06 -8.89 2.05
CA LEU A 165 9.56 -8.43 3.34
C LEU A 165 10.93 -7.77 3.14
N SER A 166 11.06 -6.50 3.51
CA SER A 166 12.35 -5.82 3.51
C SER A 166 13.18 -6.34 4.67
N LEU A 167 14.17 -7.20 4.35
CA LEU A 167 15.12 -7.73 5.33
C LEU A 167 16.28 -6.76 5.48
N PRO A 168 16.47 -6.08 6.64
CA PRO A 168 17.59 -5.16 6.83
C PRO A 168 18.95 -5.84 6.68
N GLU A 169 19.97 -5.12 6.25
CA GLU A 169 21.31 -5.66 5.97
C GLU A 169 21.95 -6.35 7.19
N ASP A 170 21.73 -5.80 8.41
CA ASP A 170 22.17 -6.41 9.66
C ASP A 170 21.46 -7.74 9.95
N TRP A 171 20.21 -7.91 9.52
CA TRP A 171 19.49 -9.18 9.57
C TRP A 171 20.04 -10.19 8.57
N ALA A 172 20.32 -9.75 7.35
CA ALA A 172 20.83 -10.63 6.28
C ALA A 172 22.18 -11.26 6.67
N ARG A 173 22.98 -10.56 7.49
CA ARG A 173 24.31 -11.01 7.95
C ARG A 173 24.28 -11.81 9.27
N ASP A 174 23.16 -11.81 9.99
CA ASP A 174 23.04 -12.48 11.31
C ASP A 174 22.48 -13.90 11.14
N ALA A 175 23.37 -14.88 11.03
CA ALA A 175 23.00 -16.30 10.87
C ALA A 175 22.10 -16.82 11.98
N HIS A 176 22.32 -16.39 13.23
CA HIS A 176 21.54 -16.84 14.37
C HIS A 176 20.09 -16.34 14.31
N ARG A 177 19.89 -15.04 13.98
CA ARG A 177 18.54 -14.47 13.81
C ARG A 177 17.83 -15.08 12.60
N ARG A 178 18.55 -15.31 11.49
CA ARG A 178 18.01 -15.98 10.29
C ARG A 178 17.48 -17.37 10.62
N GLN A 179 18.30 -18.18 11.28
CA GLN A 179 17.91 -19.53 11.69
C GLN A 179 16.71 -19.51 12.66
N ALA A 180 16.73 -18.64 13.67
CA ALA A 180 15.64 -18.52 14.65
C ALA A 180 14.29 -18.08 14.04
N CYS A 181 14.32 -17.43 12.87
CA CYS A 181 13.12 -16.98 12.16
C CYS A 181 12.88 -17.73 10.85
N HIS A 182 13.59 -18.84 10.61
CA HIS A 182 13.48 -19.70 9.43
C HIS A 182 13.64 -18.91 8.10
N VAL A 183 14.56 -17.93 8.05
CA VAL A 183 14.85 -17.23 6.80
C VAL A 183 15.60 -18.17 5.87
N PRO A 184 15.08 -18.45 4.65
CA PRO A 184 15.73 -19.36 3.71
C PRO A 184 17.17 -18.94 3.37
N GLU A 185 18.05 -19.91 3.12
CA GLU A 185 19.49 -19.65 2.91
C GLU A 185 19.76 -18.82 1.66
N ASP A 186 18.94 -18.98 0.63
CA ASP A 186 19.01 -18.27 -0.65
C ASP A 186 18.57 -16.82 -0.57
N VAL A 187 17.83 -16.41 0.49
CA VAL A 187 17.40 -15.02 0.67
C VAL A 187 18.61 -14.13 0.95
N GLN A 188 18.88 -13.21 0.02
CA GLN A 188 19.91 -12.19 0.14
C GLN A 188 19.35 -10.86 0.59
N TYR A 189 20.24 -9.94 0.99
CA TYR A 189 19.88 -8.54 1.19
C TYR A 189 19.60 -7.87 -0.15
N HIS A 190 18.39 -7.35 -0.31
CA HIS A 190 17.99 -6.51 -1.41
C HIS A 190 17.48 -5.18 -0.90
N THR A 191 17.84 -4.12 -1.58
CA THR A 191 17.24 -2.80 -1.34
C THR A 191 15.77 -2.83 -1.73
N ARG A 192 14.98 -1.90 -1.20
CA ARG A 192 13.55 -1.79 -1.57
C ARG A 192 13.35 -1.57 -3.06
N GLN A 193 14.26 -0.84 -3.71
CA GLN A 193 14.28 -0.60 -5.15
C GLN A 193 14.50 -1.90 -5.94
N GLU A 194 15.43 -2.74 -5.52
CA GLU A 194 15.67 -4.05 -6.12
C GLU A 194 14.45 -4.96 -5.94
N GLN A 195 13.82 -4.97 -4.77
CA GLN A 195 12.59 -5.72 -4.53
C GLN A 195 11.43 -5.25 -5.44
N CYS A 196 11.30 -3.94 -5.71
CA CYS A 196 10.34 -3.43 -6.68
C CYS A 196 10.64 -3.96 -8.10
N LEU A 197 11.90 -3.96 -8.51
CA LEU A 197 12.32 -4.46 -9.83
C LEU A 197 12.10 -5.96 -9.97
N GLU A 198 12.35 -6.75 -8.92
CA GLU A 198 12.07 -8.19 -8.90
C GLU A 198 10.59 -8.48 -9.11
N MET A 199 9.71 -7.75 -8.42
CA MET A 199 8.25 -7.90 -8.62
C MET A 199 7.83 -7.47 -10.03
N LEU A 200 8.43 -6.41 -10.57
CA LEU A 200 8.17 -5.94 -11.93
C LEU A 200 8.66 -6.96 -12.97
N ASP A 201 9.86 -7.54 -12.80
CA ASP A 201 10.40 -8.57 -13.67
C ASP A 201 9.56 -9.86 -13.64
N LEU A 202 8.95 -10.17 -12.49
CA LEU A 202 8.08 -11.33 -12.33
C LEU A 202 6.69 -11.16 -12.99
N TRP A 203 6.10 -9.97 -12.89
CA TRP A 203 4.70 -9.74 -13.22
C TRP A 203 4.47 -8.77 -14.39
N GLY A 204 5.46 -7.94 -14.75
CA GLY A 204 5.28 -6.84 -15.70
C GLY A 204 4.74 -7.28 -17.06
N GLU A 205 5.16 -8.44 -17.58
CA GLU A 205 4.65 -8.97 -18.84
C GLU A 205 3.20 -9.48 -18.74
N GLN A 206 2.76 -9.93 -17.55
CA GLN A 206 1.43 -10.51 -17.33
C GLN A 206 0.39 -9.45 -16.92
N VAL A 207 0.86 -8.33 -16.34
CA VAL A 207 0.01 -7.25 -15.83
C VAL A 207 -0.01 -6.12 -16.86
N PRO A 208 -1.10 -5.95 -17.64
CA PRO A 208 -1.19 -4.86 -18.61
C PRO A 208 -1.06 -3.52 -17.92
N HIS A 209 -0.09 -2.70 -18.33
CA HIS A 209 0.11 -1.39 -17.74
C HIS A 209 0.81 -0.44 -18.71
N GLY A 210 0.57 0.85 -18.53
CA GLY A 210 1.23 1.89 -19.30
C GLY A 210 2.19 2.73 -18.45
N TRP A 211 2.15 2.58 -17.12
CA TRP A 211 2.92 3.41 -16.20
C TRP A 211 3.34 2.69 -14.93
N VAL A 212 4.49 3.10 -14.41
CA VAL A 212 4.98 2.75 -13.07
C VAL A 212 5.01 4.00 -12.21
N THR A 213 4.56 3.93 -10.96
CA THR A 213 4.65 5.04 -10.01
C THR A 213 5.18 4.60 -8.65
N GLY A 214 5.68 5.55 -7.88
CA GLY A 214 6.16 5.34 -6.51
C GLY A 214 6.49 6.67 -5.84
N ASP A 215 6.74 6.62 -4.54
CA ASP A 215 7.00 7.77 -3.71
C ASP A 215 8.43 8.36 -3.88
N ASP A 216 8.77 9.34 -3.05
CA ASP A 216 10.09 9.99 -3.11
C ASP A 216 11.21 9.16 -2.46
N GLU A 217 10.90 8.14 -1.66
CA GLU A 217 11.87 7.15 -1.20
C GLU A 217 12.41 6.33 -2.37
N LEU A 218 11.54 5.92 -3.30
CA LEU A 218 11.93 5.18 -4.50
C LEU A 218 12.54 6.10 -5.55
N GLY A 219 11.89 7.21 -5.85
CA GLY A 219 12.29 8.08 -6.96
C GLY A 219 13.56 8.88 -6.74
N ARG A 220 14.03 9.08 -5.49
CA ARG A 220 15.34 9.71 -5.23
C ARG A 220 16.53 8.91 -5.78
N HIS A 221 16.36 7.59 -5.92
CA HIS A 221 17.42 6.70 -6.38
C HIS A 221 17.54 6.73 -7.91
N THR A 222 18.55 7.39 -8.39
CA THR A 222 18.80 7.55 -9.84
C THR A 222 18.97 6.22 -10.54
N GLN A 223 19.61 5.25 -9.87
CA GLN A 223 19.80 3.89 -10.42
C GLN A 223 18.45 3.20 -10.64
N PHE A 224 17.50 3.34 -9.73
CA PHE A 224 16.15 2.78 -9.90
C PHE A 224 15.47 3.34 -11.15
N ARG A 225 15.49 4.67 -11.35
CA ARG A 225 14.95 5.30 -12.56
C ARG A 225 15.66 4.85 -13.85
N GLN A 226 16.99 4.59 -13.78
CA GLN A 226 17.74 4.03 -14.91
C GLN A 226 17.32 2.59 -15.23
N GLN A 227 17.13 1.76 -14.21
CA GLN A 227 16.68 0.37 -14.37
C GLN A 227 15.26 0.28 -14.95
N LEU A 228 14.35 1.16 -14.54
CA LEU A 228 13.01 1.25 -15.16
C LEU A 228 13.10 1.60 -16.65
N ARG A 229 13.93 2.59 -17.00
CA ARG A 229 14.16 2.93 -18.43
C ARG A 229 14.77 1.78 -19.23
N ALA A 230 15.72 1.05 -18.64
CA ALA A 230 16.35 -0.09 -19.29
C ALA A 230 15.33 -1.21 -19.61
N ARG A 231 14.24 -1.29 -18.86
CA ARG A 231 13.12 -2.19 -19.09
C ARG A 231 12.05 -1.62 -20.03
N GLY A 232 12.26 -0.39 -20.52
CA GLY A 232 11.27 0.29 -21.37
C GLY A 232 10.10 0.90 -20.61
N GLU A 233 10.16 0.96 -19.28
CA GLU A 233 9.05 1.42 -18.44
C GLU A 233 8.88 2.94 -18.48
N ARG A 234 7.65 3.37 -18.66
CA ARG A 234 7.24 4.76 -18.41
C ARG A 234 6.94 4.91 -16.92
N TYR A 235 7.49 5.92 -16.30
CA TYR A 235 7.28 6.13 -14.87
C TYR A 235 6.96 7.57 -14.52
N VAL A 236 6.29 7.77 -13.38
CA VAL A 236 6.18 9.03 -12.66
C VAL A 236 6.54 8.78 -11.22
N LEU A 237 7.74 9.17 -10.80
CA LEU A 237 8.25 8.90 -9.46
C LEU A 237 8.40 10.18 -8.66
N GLY A 238 7.91 10.16 -7.43
CA GLY A 238 8.16 11.22 -6.45
C GLY A 238 9.65 11.47 -6.25
N VAL A 239 10.04 12.73 -6.02
CA VAL A 239 11.44 13.06 -5.69
C VAL A 239 11.50 14.09 -4.58
N PRO A 240 12.55 14.07 -3.74
CA PRO A 240 12.73 15.04 -2.67
C PRO A 240 12.87 16.48 -3.20
N CYS A 241 12.43 17.43 -2.40
CA CYS A 241 12.53 18.87 -2.69
C CYS A 241 13.98 19.37 -2.90
N THR A 242 14.97 18.61 -2.43
CA THR A 242 16.41 18.88 -2.58
C THR A 242 17.01 18.32 -3.88
N THR A 243 16.23 17.61 -4.70
CA THR A 243 16.71 17.02 -5.96
C THR A 243 17.35 18.09 -6.85
N ALA A 244 18.60 17.85 -7.27
CA ALA A 244 19.35 18.77 -8.09
C ALA A 244 18.99 18.62 -9.57
N ILE A 245 18.56 19.72 -10.17
CA ILE A 245 18.17 19.81 -11.59
C ILE A 245 18.88 20.97 -12.28
N ARG A 246 18.89 20.91 -13.61
CA ARG A 246 19.21 22.02 -14.49
C ARG A 246 18.03 22.20 -15.45
N ASP A 247 17.44 23.39 -15.45
CA ASP A 247 16.37 23.74 -16.38
C ASP A 247 16.94 23.85 -17.81
N LEU A 248 16.40 23.05 -18.73
CA LEU A 248 16.83 23.04 -20.14
C LEU A 248 16.06 24.04 -21.00
N GLU A 249 14.99 24.59 -20.46
CA GLU A 249 14.14 25.59 -21.13
C GLU A 249 14.40 27.01 -20.62
N ALA A 250 15.26 27.15 -19.59
CA ALA A 250 15.70 28.45 -19.13
C ALA A 250 16.60 29.15 -20.16
N PRO A 251 16.57 30.48 -20.25
CA PRO A 251 17.51 31.24 -21.07
C PRO A 251 18.96 30.86 -20.73
N TRP A 252 19.75 30.60 -21.78
CA TRP A 252 21.17 30.34 -21.57
C TRP A 252 21.89 31.60 -21.14
N PRO A 253 22.80 31.51 -20.14
CA PRO A 253 23.59 32.66 -19.75
C PRO A 253 24.36 33.22 -20.95
N GLY A 254 24.50 34.53 -20.99
CA GLY A 254 25.19 35.22 -22.09
C GLY A 254 26.60 34.68 -22.31
N TYR A 255 26.92 34.37 -23.57
CA TYR A 255 28.25 33.86 -23.96
C TYR A 255 29.08 34.95 -24.59
N GLN A 256 30.27 35.24 -24.01
CA GLN A 256 31.15 36.29 -24.46
C GLN A 256 32.23 35.83 -25.46
N GLY A 257 32.03 34.67 -26.10
CA GLY A 257 32.90 34.18 -27.18
C GLY A 257 34.22 33.54 -26.76
N ARG A 258 34.51 33.44 -25.47
CA ARG A 258 35.74 32.80 -24.95
C ARG A 258 35.42 31.65 -23.99
N GLY A 259 36.08 30.49 -24.18
CA GLY A 259 35.93 29.30 -23.36
C GLY A 259 34.68 28.47 -23.72
N ARG A 260 34.28 27.56 -22.79
CA ARG A 260 33.09 26.72 -23.00
C ARG A 260 31.83 27.54 -22.77
N PRO A 261 30.83 27.45 -23.65
CA PRO A 261 29.53 28.13 -23.45
C PRO A 261 28.96 27.82 -22.05
N PRO A 262 28.52 28.83 -21.31
CA PRO A 262 27.92 28.61 -20.00
C PRO A 262 26.61 27.85 -20.13
N LYS A 263 26.33 26.97 -19.19
CA LYS A 263 25.06 26.23 -19.10
C LYS A 263 24.23 26.79 -17.95
N PRO A 264 22.89 26.67 -17.99
CA PRO A 264 22.06 26.99 -16.84
C PRO A 264 22.59 26.33 -15.56
N PRO A 265 22.52 26.98 -14.39
CA PRO A 265 23.09 26.45 -13.16
C PRO A 265 22.36 25.21 -12.66
N TRP A 266 23.05 24.42 -11.85
CA TRP A 266 22.42 23.38 -11.05
C TRP A 266 21.75 24.01 -9.82
N GLN A 267 20.50 23.66 -9.57
CA GLN A 267 19.74 24.13 -8.41
C GLN A 267 18.82 23.03 -7.87
N SER A 268 18.36 23.14 -6.64
CA SER A 268 17.32 22.24 -6.12
C SER A 268 15.98 22.52 -6.81
N VAL A 269 15.11 21.52 -6.87
CA VAL A 269 13.77 21.72 -7.43
C VAL A 269 12.98 22.79 -6.66
N THR A 270 13.21 22.92 -5.36
CA THR A 270 12.59 23.99 -4.55
C THR A 270 13.10 25.36 -4.94
N ALA A 271 14.43 25.55 -5.02
CA ALA A 271 15.01 26.82 -5.43
C ALA A 271 14.55 27.22 -6.85
N TRP A 272 14.51 26.27 -7.78
CA TRP A 272 13.99 26.50 -9.12
C TRP A 272 12.50 26.92 -9.10
N ARG A 273 11.67 26.22 -8.34
CA ARG A 273 10.24 26.52 -8.22
C ARG A 273 9.98 27.95 -7.72
N GLN A 274 10.79 28.41 -6.76
CA GLN A 274 10.68 29.76 -6.20
C GLN A 274 11.00 30.88 -7.23
N THR A 275 11.63 30.55 -8.34
CA THR A 275 11.87 31.51 -9.45
C THR A 275 10.75 31.56 -10.46
N LEU A 276 9.71 30.74 -10.32
CA LEU A 276 8.59 30.69 -11.28
C LEU A 276 7.61 31.83 -11.07
N ASP A 277 7.10 32.34 -12.18
CA ASP A 277 5.98 33.28 -12.18
C ASP A 277 4.72 32.57 -11.61
N PRO A 278 3.94 33.23 -10.76
CA PRO A 278 2.66 32.70 -10.25
C PRO A 278 1.68 32.26 -11.34
N ASP A 279 1.74 32.83 -12.53
CA ASP A 279 0.78 32.60 -13.63
C ASP A 279 1.11 31.35 -14.50
N VAL A 280 2.26 30.69 -14.30
CA VAL A 280 2.66 29.55 -15.12
C VAL A 280 1.95 28.23 -14.76
N TRP A 281 1.12 28.23 -13.73
CA TRP A 281 0.47 27.03 -13.23
C TRP A 281 -0.81 26.71 -14.02
N THR A 282 -0.89 25.48 -14.57
CA THR A 282 -2.11 24.97 -15.19
C THR A 282 -2.98 24.29 -14.13
N ARG A 283 -4.21 24.76 -13.97
CA ARG A 283 -5.19 24.13 -13.07
C ARG A 283 -5.91 22.99 -13.79
N LEU A 284 -6.06 21.87 -13.11
CA LEU A 284 -6.74 20.67 -13.60
C LEU A 284 -7.72 20.18 -12.53
N THR A 285 -8.95 19.88 -12.96
CA THR A 285 -9.90 19.15 -12.13
C THR A 285 -9.56 17.66 -12.16
N VAL A 286 -9.27 17.07 -10.99
CA VAL A 286 -8.86 15.67 -10.87
C VAL A 286 -10.07 14.76 -10.68
N ARG A 287 -11.06 15.21 -9.93
CA ARG A 287 -12.34 14.51 -9.66
C ARG A 287 -13.32 15.46 -8.98
N ASP A 288 -14.59 15.09 -8.99
CA ASP A 288 -15.56 15.71 -8.09
C ASP A 288 -15.32 15.23 -6.64
N GLY A 289 -15.41 16.16 -5.71
CA GLY A 289 -15.35 15.92 -4.27
C GLY A 289 -16.65 16.30 -3.60
N GLU A 290 -16.86 15.88 -2.35
CA GLU A 290 -18.07 16.22 -1.57
C GLU A 290 -18.31 17.73 -1.41
N LYS A 291 -17.24 18.52 -1.40
CA LYS A 291 -17.25 19.98 -1.26
C LYS A 291 -17.03 20.73 -2.58
N GLY A 292 -17.12 20.06 -3.73
CA GLY A 292 -16.85 20.59 -5.05
C GLY A 292 -15.66 19.91 -5.75
N PRO A 293 -15.30 20.36 -6.98
CA PRO A 293 -14.23 19.73 -7.77
C PRO A 293 -12.88 19.83 -7.01
N ILE A 294 -12.17 18.71 -6.95
CA ILE A 294 -10.80 18.67 -6.41
C ILE A 294 -9.86 19.08 -7.52
N GLU A 295 -9.29 20.25 -7.36
CA GLU A 295 -8.34 20.83 -8.30
C GLU A 295 -6.88 20.61 -7.85
N ILE A 296 -6.00 20.51 -8.84
CA ILE A 296 -4.56 20.50 -8.66
C ILE A 296 -3.95 21.46 -9.66
N ALA A 297 -3.02 22.30 -9.22
CA ALA A 297 -2.25 23.11 -10.14
C ALA A 297 -0.92 22.42 -10.44
N MET A 298 -0.55 22.36 -11.71
CA MET A 298 0.61 21.61 -12.19
C MET A 298 1.45 22.44 -13.16
N ILE A 299 2.75 22.15 -13.18
CA ILE A 299 3.69 22.61 -14.20
C ILE A 299 4.58 21.45 -14.64
N LYS A 300 4.93 21.43 -15.92
CA LYS A 300 5.88 20.47 -16.51
C LYS A 300 7.04 21.23 -17.14
N ARG A 301 8.28 20.80 -16.86
CA ARG A 301 9.50 21.43 -17.37
C ARG A 301 10.52 20.38 -17.76
N ARG A 302 11.16 20.53 -18.89
CA ARG A 302 12.26 19.66 -19.30
C ARG A 302 13.53 20.04 -18.54
N VAL A 303 14.08 19.06 -17.83
CA VAL A 303 15.25 19.26 -16.97
C VAL A 303 16.33 18.21 -17.24
N GLN A 304 17.53 18.53 -16.87
CA GLN A 304 18.60 17.56 -16.71
C GLN A 304 18.76 17.24 -15.23
N THR A 305 18.77 15.97 -14.89
CA THR A 305 18.98 15.52 -13.52
C THR A 305 20.45 15.26 -13.25
N ARG A 306 20.84 15.24 -11.98
CA ARG A 306 22.20 14.97 -11.55
C ARG A 306 22.32 13.57 -11.00
N LEU A 307 23.29 12.81 -11.49
CA LEU A 307 23.64 11.50 -10.95
C LEU A 307 24.55 11.65 -9.73
N GLU A 308 24.76 10.54 -9.03
CA GLU A 308 25.79 10.42 -8.01
C GLU A 308 27.16 10.86 -8.52
N ARG A 309 28.04 11.29 -7.59
CA ARG A 309 29.38 11.83 -7.89
C ARG A 309 29.36 13.01 -8.89
N LYS A 310 28.30 13.79 -8.85
CA LYS A 310 28.15 15.02 -9.66
C LYS A 310 28.13 14.81 -11.17
N ARG A 311 27.95 13.58 -11.67
CA ARG A 311 27.80 13.32 -13.10
C ARG A 311 26.47 13.84 -13.62
N THR A 312 26.46 14.22 -14.89
CA THR A 312 25.25 14.64 -15.60
C THR A 312 24.36 13.41 -15.87
N GLY A 313 23.13 13.46 -15.44
CA GLY A 313 22.12 12.41 -15.66
C GLY A 313 21.35 12.60 -16.96
N PRO A 314 20.32 11.79 -17.16
CA PRO A 314 19.45 11.90 -18.33
C PRO A 314 18.60 13.16 -18.31
N GLN A 315 18.00 13.46 -19.44
CA GLN A 315 16.90 14.44 -19.52
C GLN A 315 15.61 13.78 -19.03
N GLU A 316 14.85 14.52 -18.24
CA GLU A 316 13.57 14.09 -17.67
C GLU A 316 12.59 15.28 -17.70
N TRP A 317 11.30 14.99 -17.68
CA TRP A 317 10.31 15.99 -17.34
C TRP A 317 10.22 16.08 -15.82
N LEU A 318 10.47 17.27 -15.28
CA LEU A 318 10.10 17.62 -13.92
C LEU A 318 8.62 18.03 -13.94
N VAL A 319 7.83 17.38 -13.09
CA VAL A 319 6.43 17.72 -12.84
C VAL A 319 6.32 18.22 -11.42
N VAL A 320 5.81 19.43 -11.24
CA VAL A 320 5.54 19.99 -9.92
C VAL A 320 4.05 20.15 -9.77
N THR A 321 3.54 19.71 -8.62
CA THR A 321 2.14 19.88 -8.26
C THR A 321 2.02 20.77 -7.03
N ARG A 322 0.99 21.63 -6.99
CA ARG A 322 0.62 22.37 -5.79
C ARG A 322 -0.86 22.18 -5.48
N ARG A 323 -1.17 22.09 -4.20
CA ARG A 323 -2.55 22.05 -3.68
C ARG A 323 -2.68 23.05 -2.55
N PRO A 324 -3.80 23.79 -2.43
CA PRO A 324 -4.05 24.63 -1.26
C PRO A 324 -4.02 23.78 0.02
N LEU A 325 -3.52 24.33 1.10
CA LEU A 325 -3.72 23.77 2.43
C LEU A 325 -5.18 23.97 2.85
N ALA A 326 -5.77 23.03 3.58
CA ALA A 326 -7.20 23.04 3.91
C ALA A 326 -7.64 24.33 4.64
N ASP A 327 -6.74 24.96 5.38
CA ASP A 327 -7.01 26.21 6.10
C ASP A 327 -6.77 27.47 5.24
N ALA A 328 -6.20 27.34 4.06
CA ALA A 328 -5.87 28.46 3.18
C ALA A 328 -7.09 28.97 2.36
N SER A 329 -8.16 28.19 2.25
CA SER A 329 -9.36 28.62 1.53
C SER A 329 -10.11 29.80 2.19
N ALA A 330 -9.81 30.10 3.46
CA ALA A 330 -10.33 31.27 4.17
C ALA A 330 -9.47 32.54 3.96
N LEU A 331 -8.29 32.42 3.33
CA LEU A 331 -7.32 33.51 3.15
C LEU A 331 -7.29 34.09 1.75
N GLU A 332 -8.02 33.52 0.78
CA GLU A 332 -8.06 33.99 -0.63
C GLU A 332 -8.68 35.40 -0.79
N GLU A 333 -9.28 35.99 0.26
CA GLU A 333 -9.86 37.35 0.22
C GLU A 333 -8.86 38.47 0.51
N HIS A 334 -7.60 38.17 0.86
CA HIS A 334 -6.61 39.20 1.18
C HIS A 334 -5.51 39.30 0.12
N ALA A 335 -5.70 40.19 -0.82
CA ALA A 335 -4.81 40.48 -1.96
C ALA A 335 -3.46 41.16 -1.59
N SER A 336 -2.98 41.10 -0.35
CA SER A 336 -1.78 41.81 0.13
C SER A 336 -0.69 40.92 0.74
N LEU A 337 -0.72 39.59 0.52
CA LEU A 337 0.31 38.70 1.04
C LEU A 337 1.59 38.79 0.21
N ASP A 338 2.76 38.73 0.87
CA ASP A 338 4.03 38.63 0.15
C ASP A 338 4.21 37.25 -0.52
N ALA A 339 5.20 37.12 -1.42
CA ALA A 339 5.42 35.88 -2.18
C ALA A 339 5.75 34.67 -1.27
N ALA A 340 6.34 34.88 -0.09
CA ALA A 340 6.68 33.84 0.86
C ALA A 340 5.42 33.35 1.63
N GLU A 341 4.54 34.28 1.99
CA GLU A 341 3.27 33.97 2.63
C GLU A 341 2.31 33.25 1.67
N GLN A 342 2.28 33.69 0.39
CA GLN A 342 1.53 32.98 -0.65
C GLN A 342 2.06 31.55 -0.85
N ASP A 343 3.37 31.34 -0.81
CA ASP A 343 4.00 30.02 -0.95
C ASP A 343 3.66 29.10 0.23
N ALA A 344 3.55 29.63 1.44
CA ALA A 344 3.18 28.89 2.64
C ALA A 344 1.74 28.33 2.61
N GLN A 345 0.86 28.83 1.73
CA GLN A 345 -0.52 28.38 1.57
C GLN A 345 -0.65 27.08 0.76
N TYR A 346 0.43 26.65 0.09
CA TYR A 346 0.40 25.50 -0.81
C TYR A 346 1.30 24.37 -0.31
N ARG A 347 0.81 23.14 -0.50
CA ARG A 347 1.62 21.92 -0.41
C ARG A 347 2.15 21.55 -1.77
N TYR A 348 3.48 21.50 -1.91
CA TYR A 348 4.16 21.13 -3.16
C TYR A 348 4.62 19.67 -3.13
N ARG A 349 4.54 19.00 -4.31
CA ARG A 349 5.16 17.71 -4.55
C ARG A 349 5.88 17.74 -5.89
N TYR A 350 6.98 17.00 -6.00
CA TYR A 350 7.88 16.99 -7.14
C TYR A 350 8.00 15.57 -7.68
N TYR A 351 7.99 15.45 -9.01
CA TYR A 351 8.06 14.17 -9.70
C TYR A 351 8.97 14.26 -10.90
N LEU A 352 9.60 13.11 -11.26
CA LEU A 352 10.35 12.96 -12.47
C LEU A 352 9.72 11.88 -13.34
N THR A 353 9.70 12.13 -14.66
CA THR A 353 9.23 11.19 -15.69
C THR A 353 10.16 11.24 -16.89
N PRO A 354 10.38 10.11 -17.63
CA PRO A 354 11.28 10.10 -18.78
C PRO A 354 10.78 11.02 -19.90
N THR A 355 11.72 11.56 -20.71
CA THR A 355 11.40 12.32 -21.91
C THR A 355 11.25 11.44 -23.16
N CYS A 356 11.72 10.17 -23.10
CA CYS A 356 11.68 9.22 -24.21
C CYS A 356 10.99 7.95 -23.74
N GLY A 357 10.11 7.38 -24.57
CA GLY A 357 9.52 6.07 -24.38
C GLY A 357 10.47 4.93 -24.74
N ALA A 358 9.97 3.69 -24.70
CA ALA A 358 10.73 2.46 -24.93
C ALA A 358 11.49 2.45 -26.28
N GLU A 359 10.93 3.07 -27.33
CA GLU A 359 11.56 3.16 -28.66
C GLU A 359 12.52 4.35 -28.82
N GLY A 360 12.85 5.07 -27.76
CA GLY A 360 13.71 6.26 -27.82
C GLY A 360 13.04 7.49 -28.45
N LYS A 361 11.77 7.40 -28.83
CA LYS A 361 11.00 8.55 -29.35
C LYS A 361 10.67 9.50 -28.22
N LEU A 362 10.75 10.81 -28.49
CA LEU A 362 10.35 11.86 -27.57
C LEU A 362 8.84 11.71 -27.25
N GLU A 363 8.54 11.45 -26.00
CA GLU A 363 7.18 11.43 -25.50
C GLU A 363 6.87 12.70 -24.73
N GLN A 364 5.67 13.25 -24.99
CA GLN A 364 5.16 14.40 -24.27
C GLN A 364 3.81 14.06 -23.63
N PRO A 365 3.82 13.35 -22.50
CA PRO A 365 2.57 13.03 -21.82
C PRO A 365 1.83 14.31 -21.43
N SER A 366 0.51 14.29 -21.55
CA SER A 366 -0.33 15.41 -21.17
C SER A 366 -0.30 15.62 -19.65
N LEU A 367 -0.58 16.84 -19.18
CA LEU A 367 -0.70 17.09 -17.74
C LEU A 367 -1.82 16.29 -17.11
N ALA A 368 -2.92 16.03 -17.83
CA ALA A 368 -4.03 15.21 -17.35
C ALA A 368 -3.61 13.75 -17.14
N GLU A 369 -2.83 13.17 -18.06
CA GLU A 369 -2.27 11.82 -17.92
C GLU A 369 -1.32 11.74 -16.73
N LEU A 370 -0.40 12.70 -16.60
CA LEU A 370 0.51 12.77 -15.47
C LEU A 370 -0.23 12.94 -14.12
N ALA A 371 -1.28 13.74 -14.08
CA ALA A 371 -2.12 13.91 -12.90
C ALA A 371 -2.79 12.59 -12.49
N ARG A 372 -3.28 11.80 -13.48
CA ARG A 372 -3.84 10.47 -13.23
C ARG A 372 -2.82 9.53 -12.60
N VAL A 373 -1.61 9.45 -13.14
CA VAL A 373 -0.54 8.60 -12.63
C VAL A 373 -0.09 9.04 -11.21
N ILE A 374 0.07 10.35 -10.99
CA ILE A 374 0.41 10.90 -9.68
C ILE A 374 -0.65 10.53 -8.62
N LYS A 375 -1.94 10.58 -9.01
CA LYS A 375 -3.04 10.21 -8.13
C LYS A 375 -3.02 8.73 -7.74
N ALA A 376 -2.54 7.85 -8.62
CA ALA A 376 -2.44 6.41 -8.36
C ALA A 376 -1.59 6.08 -7.11
N GLY A 377 -0.59 6.90 -6.77
CA GLY A 377 0.13 6.77 -5.51
C GLY A 377 -0.76 6.85 -4.26
N GLY A 378 -1.85 7.65 -4.30
CA GLY A 378 -2.84 7.67 -3.21
C GLY A 378 -3.74 6.43 -3.18
N CYS A 379 -3.91 5.72 -4.30
CA CYS A 379 -4.70 4.50 -4.34
C CYS A 379 -4.01 3.34 -3.63
N ILE A 380 -2.67 3.23 -3.72
CA ILE A 380 -1.95 2.18 -2.98
C ILE A 380 -2.02 2.41 -1.47
N GLU A 381 -1.95 3.67 -1.00
CA GLU A 381 -2.17 4.02 0.40
C GLU A 381 -3.60 3.61 0.85
N ALA A 382 -4.61 3.82 0.01
CA ALA A 382 -5.98 3.36 0.27
C ALA A 382 -6.09 1.83 0.31
N SER A 383 -5.33 1.09 -0.52
CA SER A 383 -5.24 -0.37 -0.44
C SER A 383 -4.66 -0.84 0.89
N PHE A 384 -3.62 -0.18 1.41
CA PHE A 384 -3.10 -0.49 2.75
C PHE A 384 -4.13 -0.22 3.84
N GLN A 385 -4.88 0.88 3.74
CA GLN A 385 -5.94 1.17 4.69
C GLN A 385 -7.00 0.08 4.66
N ARG A 386 -7.49 -0.33 3.47
CA ARG A 386 -8.42 -1.47 3.31
C ARG A 386 -7.85 -2.73 3.96
N GLY A 387 -6.59 -3.08 3.69
CA GLY A 387 -5.94 -4.25 4.26
C GLY A 387 -5.88 -4.22 5.78
N LYS A 388 -5.48 -3.09 6.36
CA LYS A 388 -5.34 -2.94 7.82
C LYS A 388 -6.68 -2.86 8.53
N SER A 389 -7.62 -2.04 8.04
CA SER A 389 -8.91 -1.84 8.73
C SER A 389 -9.91 -2.98 8.50
N GLU A 390 -9.91 -3.62 7.32
CA GLU A 390 -10.95 -4.58 6.97
C GLU A 390 -10.50 -6.05 7.01
N ALA A 391 -9.21 -6.31 6.77
CA ALA A 391 -8.68 -7.68 6.66
C ALA A 391 -7.55 -8.02 7.66
N GLY A 392 -7.25 -7.14 8.63
CA GLY A 392 -6.29 -7.42 9.69
C GLY A 392 -4.83 -7.56 9.24
N MET A 393 -4.43 -6.84 8.20
CA MET A 393 -3.10 -6.88 7.60
C MET A 393 -1.95 -6.61 8.60
N ASP A 394 -2.18 -5.86 9.67
CA ASP A 394 -1.21 -5.52 10.72
C ASP A 394 -1.45 -6.24 12.06
N GLU A 395 -2.45 -7.13 12.14
CA GLU A 395 -2.87 -7.79 13.38
C GLU A 395 -2.19 -9.14 13.64
N TYR A 396 -1.30 -9.58 12.74
CA TYR A 396 -0.58 -10.85 12.87
C TYR A 396 0.39 -10.88 14.05
N GLN A 397 0.60 -12.08 14.58
CA GLN A 397 1.53 -12.35 15.68
C GLN A 397 2.65 -13.33 15.30
N VAL A 398 2.71 -13.76 14.06
CA VAL A 398 3.77 -14.63 13.51
C VAL A 398 5.13 -13.92 13.55
N ARG A 399 6.20 -14.71 13.73
CA ARG A 399 7.56 -14.20 13.87
C ARG A 399 8.52 -14.73 12.81
N THR A 400 8.14 -15.83 12.15
CA THR A 400 8.95 -16.50 11.12
C THR A 400 8.82 -15.82 9.77
N TRP A 401 9.73 -16.15 8.87
CA TRP A 401 9.71 -15.72 7.48
C TRP A 401 8.46 -16.21 6.75
N GLU A 402 8.22 -17.51 6.79
CA GLU A 402 7.05 -18.14 6.18
C GLU A 402 5.77 -17.55 6.74
N GLY A 403 5.66 -17.47 8.06
CA GLY A 403 4.44 -16.97 8.70
C GLY A 403 4.07 -15.55 8.29
N TRP A 404 5.07 -14.67 8.08
CA TRP A 404 4.81 -13.34 7.57
C TRP A 404 4.28 -13.36 6.13
N HIS A 405 4.90 -14.15 5.26
CA HIS A 405 4.49 -14.27 3.86
C HIS A 405 3.12 -14.92 3.72
N HIS A 406 2.83 -15.96 4.50
CA HIS A 406 1.52 -16.61 4.55
C HIS A 406 0.41 -15.62 4.92
N HIS A 407 0.60 -14.87 6.01
CA HIS A 407 -0.39 -13.90 6.46
C HIS A 407 -0.61 -12.78 5.42
N MET A 408 0.46 -12.25 4.84
CA MET A 408 0.34 -11.20 3.83
C MET A 408 -0.40 -11.69 2.59
N ALA A 409 -0.08 -12.88 2.05
CA ALA A 409 -0.78 -13.44 0.91
C ALA A 409 -2.29 -13.58 1.19
N LEU A 410 -2.65 -14.19 2.32
CA LEU A 410 -4.06 -14.36 2.68
C LEU A 410 -4.79 -13.04 2.93
N THR A 411 -4.10 -12.04 3.46
CA THR A 411 -4.69 -10.71 3.63
C THR A 411 -4.97 -10.02 2.30
N LEU A 412 -4.04 -10.09 1.34
CA LEU A 412 -4.27 -9.53 0.00
C LEU A 412 -5.46 -10.21 -0.68
N ILE A 413 -5.57 -11.53 -0.58
CA ILE A 413 -6.70 -12.31 -1.12
C ILE A 413 -8.02 -11.89 -0.45
N ALA A 414 -8.04 -11.74 0.88
CA ALA A 414 -9.22 -11.28 1.62
C ALA A 414 -9.68 -9.89 1.17
N VAL A 415 -8.74 -8.95 0.97
CA VAL A 415 -9.05 -7.61 0.46
C VAL A 415 -9.61 -7.68 -0.96
N TRP A 416 -9.02 -8.53 -1.82
CA TRP A 416 -9.48 -8.70 -3.19
C TRP A 416 -10.90 -9.26 -3.27
N PHE A 417 -11.24 -10.22 -2.39
CA PHE A 417 -12.62 -10.68 -2.25
C PHE A 417 -13.57 -9.52 -1.93
N LEU A 418 -13.23 -8.68 -0.94
CA LEU A 418 -14.06 -7.54 -0.57
C LEU A 418 -14.22 -6.52 -1.70
N VAL A 419 -13.16 -6.24 -2.46
CA VAL A 419 -13.23 -5.38 -3.66
C VAL A 419 -14.18 -5.98 -4.69
N SER A 420 -14.06 -7.30 -4.95
CA SER A 420 -14.88 -8.01 -5.90
C SER A 420 -16.35 -8.00 -5.53
N GLU A 421 -16.68 -8.25 -4.26
CA GLU A 421 -18.06 -8.22 -3.76
C GLU A 421 -18.62 -6.80 -3.71
N THR A 422 -17.78 -5.81 -3.44
CA THR A 422 -18.21 -4.41 -3.51
C THR A 422 -18.65 -4.03 -4.91
N HIS A 423 -17.86 -4.37 -5.94
CA HIS A 423 -18.24 -4.12 -7.34
C HIS A 423 -19.53 -4.87 -7.74
N ARG A 424 -19.67 -6.13 -7.31
CA ARG A 424 -20.90 -6.89 -7.54
C ARG A 424 -22.11 -6.21 -6.88
N GLY A 425 -21.96 -5.80 -5.63
CA GLY A 425 -23.03 -5.17 -4.86
C GLY A 425 -23.42 -3.78 -5.38
N GLN A 426 -22.46 -3.00 -5.90
CA GLN A 426 -22.71 -1.67 -6.48
C GLN A 426 -23.60 -1.68 -7.72
N GLN A 427 -23.70 -2.82 -8.42
CA GLN A 427 -24.64 -2.99 -9.52
C GLN A 427 -26.11 -2.91 -9.04
N ARG A 428 -26.38 -3.16 -7.77
CA ARG A 428 -27.71 -3.15 -7.13
C ARG A 428 -27.89 -1.98 -6.17
N THR A 429 -26.82 -1.59 -5.51
CA THR A 429 -26.79 -0.53 -4.51
C THR A 429 -25.58 0.37 -4.79
N PRO A 430 -25.73 1.42 -5.62
CA PRO A 430 -24.60 2.21 -6.13
C PRO A 430 -23.73 2.87 -5.03
N ALA A 431 -24.33 3.27 -3.91
CA ALA A 431 -23.63 3.89 -2.78
C ALA A 431 -22.87 2.88 -1.87
N LEU A 432 -22.93 1.57 -2.18
CA LEU A 432 -22.30 0.55 -1.36
C LEU A 432 -20.78 0.70 -1.34
N THR A 433 -20.17 0.63 -0.16
CA THR A 433 -18.73 0.70 0.01
C THR A 433 -18.16 -0.57 0.65
N LEU A 434 -16.86 -0.81 0.50
CA LEU A 434 -16.17 -1.99 1.01
C LEU A 434 -16.39 -2.23 2.51
N PRO A 435 -16.35 -1.24 3.42
CA PRO A 435 -16.66 -1.44 4.83
C PRO A 435 -18.07 -2.00 5.09
N GLN A 436 -19.10 -1.55 4.33
CA GLN A 436 -20.45 -2.09 4.48
C GLN A 436 -20.54 -3.54 3.97
N VAL A 437 -19.85 -3.87 2.88
CA VAL A 437 -19.75 -5.26 2.39
C VAL A 437 -19.10 -6.14 3.45
N ARG A 438 -17.94 -5.73 4.00
CA ARG A 438 -17.27 -6.45 5.08
C ARG A 438 -18.17 -6.60 6.32
N TYR A 439 -18.88 -5.53 6.70
CA TYR A 439 -19.82 -5.59 7.83
C TYR A 439 -20.92 -6.65 7.59
N GLY A 440 -21.61 -6.59 6.44
CA GLY A 440 -22.67 -7.56 6.12
C GLY A 440 -22.14 -9.00 6.05
N LEU A 441 -21.02 -9.23 5.38
CA LEU A 441 -20.37 -10.54 5.34
C LEU A 441 -20.02 -11.03 6.75
N SER A 442 -19.48 -10.17 7.60
CA SER A 442 -19.10 -10.54 8.96
C SER A 442 -20.29 -11.01 9.82
N MET A 443 -21.47 -10.43 9.60
CA MET A 443 -22.70 -10.88 10.27
C MET A 443 -23.15 -12.25 9.76
N LEU A 444 -23.07 -12.48 8.44
CA LEU A 444 -23.39 -13.78 7.84
C LEU A 444 -22.42 -14.87 8.31
N LEU A 445 -21.11 -14.58 8.35
CA LEU A 445 -20.11 -15.51 8.87
C LEU A 445 -20.33 -15.81 10.36
N LEU A 446 -20.78 -14.83 11.14
CA LEU A 446 -21.12 -15.06 12.55
C LEU A 446 -22.27 -16.07 12.67
N GLU A 447 -23.30 -15.96 11.84
CA GLU A 447 -24.42 -16.91 11.79
C GLU A 447 -23.96 -18.31 11.44
N VAL A 448 -23.05 -18.44 10.47
CA VAL A 448 -22.47 -19.74 10.03
C VAL A 448 -21.62 -20.41 11.13
N PHE A 449 -20.75 -19.66 11.80
CA PHE A 449 -19.82 -20.22 12.79
C PHE A 449 -20.35 -20.23 14.23
N CYS A 450 -21.31 -19.38 14.55
CA CYS A 450 -21.88 -19.27 15.89
C CYS A 450 -23.32 -19.73 15.91
N THR A 451 -23.57 -21.01 16.21
CA THR A 451 -24.88 -21.42 16.70
C THR A 451 -25.11 -20.75 18.06
N LEU A 452 -25.94 -19.69 18.10
CA LEU A 452 -26.26 -18.91 19.30
C LEU A 452 -27.15 -19.72 20.27
N SER A 453 -26.70 -20.90 20.69
CA SER A 453 -27.29 -21.64 21.80
C SER A 453 -26.58 -21.26 23.11
N ILE A 454 -27.30 -21.27 24.23
CA ILE A 454 -26.70 -21.04 25.57
C ILE A 454 -25.51 -21.99 25.77
N ALA A 455 -25.63 -23.26 25.34
CA ALA A 455 -24.56 -24.24 25.44
C ALA A 455 -23.30 -23.84 24.62
N SER A 456 -23.46 -23.28 23.42
CA SER A 456 -22.33 -22.79 22.61
C SER A 456 -21.68 -21.55 23.22
N ILE A 457 -22.47 -20.63 23.75
CA ILE A 457 -21.97 -19.45 24.50
C ILE A 457 -21.16 -19.91 25.71
N CYS A 458 -21.69 -20.85 26.50
CA CYS A 458 -20.99 -21.39 27.68
C CYS A 458 -19.65 -22.03 27.28
N ARG A 459 -19.63 -22.88 26.24
CA ARG A 459 -18.37 -23.48 25.75
C ARG A 459 -17.36 -22.42 25.32
N HIS A 460 -17.83 -21.40 24.63
CA HIS A 460 -16.96 -20.31 24.15
C HIS A 460 -16.36 -19.50 25.33
N VAL A 461 -17.20 -19.14 26.31
CA VAL A 461 -16.77 -18.45 27.52
C VAL A 461 -15.80 -19.33 28.33
N GLN A 462 -16.11 -20.61 28.51
CA GLN A 462 -15.25 -21.56 29.21
C GLN A 462 -13.87 -21.69 28.56
N ARG A 463 -13.79 -21.86 27.24
CA ARG A 463 -12.51 -21.88 26.49
C ARG A 463 -11.71 -20.60 26.71
N ARG A 464 -12.37 -19.43 26.72
CA ARG A 464 -11.71 -18.15 26.95
C ARG A 464 -11.17 -18.03 28.38
N LEU A 465 -11.92 -18.50 29.37
CA LEU A 465 -11.48 -18.55 30.75
C LEU A 465 -10.29 -19.49 30.94
N MET A 466 -10.36 -20.72 30.39
CA MET A 466 -9.26 -21.68 30.43
C MET A 466 -7.97 -21.12 29.81
N ARG A 467 -8.06 -20.46 28.67
CA ARG A 467 -6.91 -19.80 28.03
C ARG A 467 -6.32 -18.70 28.89
N ASN A 468 -7.14 -17.88 29.51
CA ASN A 468 -6.69 -16.80 30.38
C ASN A 468 -5.94 -17.38 31.61
N GLU A 469 -6.43 -18.45 32.21
CA GLU A 469 -5.77 -19.10 33.34
C GLU A 469 -4.45 -19.79 32.95
N LEU A 470 -4.42 -20.46 31.79
CA LEU A 470 -3.16 -21.01 31.24
C LEU A 470 -2.16 -19.90 30.94
N ALA A 471 -2.57 -18.79 30.34
CA ALA A 471 -1.68 -17.65 30.11
C ALA A 471 -1.16 -17.06 31.42
N ARG A 472 -2.00 -16.89 32.45
CA ARG A 472 -1.59 -16.47 33.79
C ARG A 472 -0.58 -17.45 34.41
N PHE A 473 -0.83 -18.76 34.32
CA PHE A 473 0.06 -19.80 34.82
C PHE A 473 1.45 -19.71 34.15
N TYR A 474 1.53 -19.61 32.81
CA TYR A 474 2.79 -19.51 32.08
C TYR A 474 3.50 -18.17 32.34
N HIS A 475 2.80 -17.08 32.45
CA HIS A 475 3.39 -15.78 32.81
C HIS A 475 3.96 -15.80 34.24
N HIS A 476 3.27 -16.44 35.18
CA HIS A 476 3.74 -16.58 36.57
C HIS A 476 4.99 -17.46 36.63
N ARG A 477 5.01 -18.57 35.89
CA ARG A 477 6.18 -19.46 35.78
C ARG A 477 7.36 -18.74 35.12
N ALA A 478 7.15 -18.00 34.04
CA ALA A 478 8.20 -17.23 33.37
C ALA A 478 8.82 -16.16 34.28
N ARG A 479 7.99 -15.47 35.09
CA ARG A 479 8.48 -14.49 36.06
C ARG A 479 9.32 -15.13 37.17
N LYS A 480 8.98 -16.33 37.65
CA LYS A 480 9.76 -17.07 38.66
C LYS A 480 11.10 -17.57 38.12
N CYS A 481 11.20 -17.80 36.80
CA CYS A 481 12.43 -18.26 36.16
C CYS A 481 13.32 -17.10 35.68
N MET A 482 12.90 -15.83 35.77
CA MET A 482 13.74 -14.68 35.41
C MET A 482 14.78 -14.38 36.52
N PRO A 483 16.08 -14.21 36.15
CA PRO A 483 17.09 -13.79 37.13
C PRO A 483 16.71 -12.43 37.72
N GLN A 484 16.80 -12.27 39.03
CA GLN A 484 16.38 -11.05 39.76
C GLN A 484 17.01 -9.73 39.26
N ARG A 485 18.10 -9.78 38.50
CA ARG A 485 18.75 -8.60 37.87
C ARG A 485 17.95 -7.91 36.79
N LYS A 486 16.98 -8.56 36.17
CA LYS A 486 16.13 -7.92 35.12
C LYS A 486 14.89 -7.18 35.67
N LEU A 487 14.42 -7.55 36.85
CA LEU A 487 13.26 -6.95 37.53
C LEU A 487 13.48 -5.52 38.04
N ARG A 488 14.75 -5.10 38.25
CA ARG A 488 15.07 -3.75 38.75
C ARG A 488 15.21 -2.66 37.67
N ARG A 489 15.19 -3.02 36.37
CA ARG A 489 15.30 -2.05 35.26
C ARG A 489 13.99 -1.60 34.67
N ASP A 490 12.87 -2.25 35.01
CA ASP A 490 11.56 -1.93 34.45
C ASP A 490 10.68 -1.10 35.40
N ILE A 491 11.26 -0.58 36.51
CA ILE A 491 10.55 0.22 37.53
C ILE A 491 11.22 1.61 37.74
N GLN A 492 12.06 2.07 36.79
CA GLN A 492 12.54 3.45 36.78
C GLN A 492 12.12 4.17 35.52
#